data_ed89e6902d86f53c8f8943e7f8005301
#
_entry.id   ed89e6902d86f53c8f8943e7f8005301
#
_cell.length_a   1.000
_cell.length_b   1.000
_cell.length_c   1.000
_cell.angle_alpha   90.00
_cell.angle_beta   90.00
_cell.angle_gamma   90.00
#
_symmetry.space_group_name_H-M   'P 1'
#
loop_
_entity.id
_entity.type
_entity.pdbx_description
1 polymer ?
#
loop_
_entity_poly.entity_id
_entity_poly.type
_entity_poly.pdbx_seq_one_letter_code
_entity_poly.pdbx_strand_id
1 'polypeptide(L)'
;MATQQAISATGRFSAEMIRQICLEAGADDGGFVDIAQEGLASEREGILRVYSATRSIIALVRVMNRENLRSPSRYPANDESHCVGDEFSRICRDILRRINVQGIRGVVVTKAFPMDMSRWPGKIWDVSHKTIAVAAGLGHLGINRLVIHPQHGNHIQLNSILINAEFDQYDQPLTHNPCLECGLCAGICPVGAISKDGAFDFMACSTHSYRYNMMGFQDWIDAVISSSDMAAYRARFQDRETAALWQSLMFRIDRCGYCMAVCPAGEDVKGDYLGNKKTYYQQIVKPLKERQEPVYVVTGSRAEEVARRNPHKEVRCVQPFSVRR
;
A
#
# COMPACT_ATOMS: atom_id res chain seq x y z
N MET A 1 19.47 -27.21 22.29
CA MET A 1 19.60 -26.89 20.87
C MET A 1 20.76 -25.94 20.71
N ALA A 2 21.76 -26.29 19.93
CA ALA A 2 22.99 -25.52 19.79
C ALA A 2 22.67 -24.15 19.17
N THR A 3 23.04 -23.08 19.85
CA THR A 3 22.96 -21.71 19.35
C THR A 3 23.99 -21.63 18.21
N GLN A 4 23.52 -21.78 16.96
CA GLN A 4 24.33 -21.45 15.81
C GLN A 4 24.75 -19.98 15.93
N GLN A 5 26.08 -19.73 15.90
CA GLN A 5 26.58 -18.37 16.00
C GLN A 5 26.07 -17.54 14.82
N ALA A 6 25.29 -16.50 15.12
CA ALA A 6 24.71 -15.60 14.14
C ALA A 6 25.75 -14.75 13.40
N ILE A 7 26.99 -14.72 13.87
CA ILE A 7 28.05 -13.85 13.36
C ILE A 7 29.03 -14.71 12.53
N SER A 8 29.23 -14.31 11.27
CA SER A 8 30.22 -14.88 10.37
C SER A 8 31.65 -14.55 10.83
N ALA A 9 32.66 -15.27 10.28
CA ALA A 9 34.09 -14.99 10.52
C ALA A 9 34.48 -13.52 10.17
N THR A 10 33.67 -12.81 9.41
CA THR A 10 33.87 -11.41 9.01
C THR A 10 33.24 -10.40 9.97
N GLY A 11 32.62 -10.84 11.08
CA GLY A 11 31.89 -9.98 12.01
C GLY A 11 30.52 -9.54 11.49
N ARG A 12 30.03 -10.09 10.37
CA ARG A 12 28.73 -9.84 9.78
C ARG A 12 27.73 -10.91 10.19
N PHE A 13 26.42 -10.53 10.19
CA PHE A 13 25.36 -11.49 10.49
C PHE A 13 24.99 -12.31 9.25
N SER A 14 24.64 -13.58 9.48
CA SER A 14 24.15 -14.45 8.41
C SER A 14 22.78 -14.00 7.92
N ALA A 15 22.70 -13.60 6.66
CA ALA A 15 21.44 -13.23 6.01
C ALA A 15 20.46 -14.40 6.01
N GLU A 16 20.94 -15.62 5.74
CA GLU A 16 20.12 -16.84 5.72
C GLU A 16 19.48 -17.12 7.09
N MET A 17 20.25 -17.01 8.17
CA MET A 17 19.73 -17.24 9.52
C MET A 17 18.68 -16.18 9.89
N ILE A 18 18.91 -14.92 9.53
CA ILE A 18 17.92 -13.86 9.80
C ILE A 18 16.67 -14.04 8.92
N ARG A 19 16.83 -14.51 7.68
CA ARG A 19 15.70 -14.87 6.80
C ARG A 19 14.84 -15.96 7.45
N GLN A 20 15.46 -16.99 7.98
CA GLN A 20 14.75 -18.06 8.70
C GLN A 20 13.97 -17.50 9.90
N ILE A 21 14.57 -16.62 10.69
CA ILE A 21 13.88 -15.94 11.80
C ILE A 21 12.64 -15.16 11.30
N CYS A 22 12.75 -14.48 10.16
CA CYS A 22 11.63 -13.73 9.58
C CYS A 22 10.48 -14.65 9.16
N LEU A 23 10.78 -15.75 8.49
CA LEU A 23 9.78 -16.74 8.07
C LEU A 23 9.13 -17.44 9.26
N GLU A 24 9.91 -17.86 10.27
CA GLU A 24 9.40 -18.47 11.50
C GLU A 24 8.51 -17.51 12.33
N ALA A 25 8.77 -16.21 12.25
CA ALA A 25 7.93 -15.20 12.88
C ALA A 25 6.60 -14.96 12.13
N GLY A 26 6.48 -15.48 10.89
CA GLY A 26 5.26 -15.42 10.08
C GLY A 26 5.32 -14.44 8.92
N ALA A 27 6.48 -13.92 8.52
CA ALA A 27 6.62 -13.26 7.22
C ALA A 27 6.51 -14.29 6.09
N ASP A 28 5.90 -13.92 4.96
CA ASP A 28 5.79 -14.84 3.82
C ASP A 28 7.01 -14.76 2.89
N ASP A 29 7.73 -13.62 2.91
CA ASP A 29 9.03 -13.45 2.24
C ASP A 29 9.82 -12.31 2.90
N GLY A 30 11.12 -12.26 2.64
CA GLY A 30 12.01 -11.22 3.15
C GLY A 30 13.30 -11.08 2.35
N GLY A 31 13.80 -9.86 2.27
CA GLY A 31 15.06 -9.53 1.59
C GLY A 31 15.87 -8.51 2.37
N PHE A 32 17.16 -8.44 2.07
CA PHE A 32 18.15 -7.66 2.81
C PHE A 32 18.83 -6.64 1.90
N VAL A 33 18.87 -5.39 2.33
CA VAL A 33 19.42 -4.28 1.54
C VAL A 33 20.46 -3.53 2.35
N ASP A 34 21.62 -3.26 1.74
CA ASP A 34 22.58 -2.32 2.29
C ASP A 34 22.06 -0.88 2.16
N ILE A 35 22.20 -0.07 3.21
CA ILE A 35 21.82 1.34 3.17
C ILE A 35 22.54 2.13 2.07
N ALA A 36 23.75 1.68 1.68
CA ALA A 36 24.55 2.30 0.64
C ALA A 36 24.12 1.94 -0.79
N GLN A 37 23.24 0.93 -0.96
CA GLN A 37 22.78 0.49 -2.28
C GLN A 37 22.19 1.65 -3.09
N GLU A 38 22.53 1.75 -4.38
CA GLU A 38 22.15 2.86 -5.26
C GLU A 38 20.63 3.02 -5.36
N GLY A 39 19.89 1.93 -5.43
CA GLY A 39 18.42 1.91 -5.46
C GLY A 39 17.75 2.60 -4.27
N LEU A 40 18.49 2.85 -3.17
CA LEU A 40 18.01 3.56 -1.99
C LEU A 40 18.50 5.02 -1.91
N ALA A 41 19.20 5.55 -2.91
CA ALA A 41 19.79 6.90 -2.85
C ALA A 41 18.75 7.97 -2.48
N SER A 42 17.55 7.93 -3.07
CA SER A 42 16.44 8.87 -2.79
C SER A 42 15.76 8.67 -1.43
N GLU A 43 15.97 7.52 -0.79
CA GLU A 43 15.38 7.17 0.50
C GLU A 43 16.34 7.34 1.67
N ARG A 44 17.65 7.34 1.40
CA ARG A 44 18.71 7.26 2.41
C ARG A 44 18.59 8.31 3.50
N GLU A 45 18.37 9.57 3.12
CA GLU A 45 18.21 10.67 4.10
C GLU A 45 17.02 10.44 5.02
N GLY A 46 15.86 10.04 4.46
CA GLY A 46 14.66 9.72 5.25
C GLY A 46 14.88 8.54 6.19
N ILE A 47 15.54 7.48 5.71
CA ILE A 47 15.90 6.30 6.50
C ILE A 47 16.79 6.68 7.68
N LEU A 48 17.86 7.44 7.44
CA LEU A 48 18.80 7.85 8.49
C LEU A 48 18.18 8.88 9.47
N ARG A 49 17.17 9.63 9.05
CA ARG A 49 16.40 10.49 9.95
C ARG A 49 15.55 9.66 10.91
N VAL A 50 14.97 8.53 10.45
CA VAL A 50 14.20 7.62 11.30
C VAL A 50 15.11 6.85 12.26
N TYR A 51 16.26 6.37 11.76
CA TYR A 51 17.25 5.66 12.57
C TYR A 51 18.66 5.90 12.04
N SER A 52 19.39 6.80 12.69
CA SER A 52 20.71 7.26 12.25
C SER A 52 21.80 6.17 12.24
N ALA A 53 21.62 5.11 13.05
CA ALA A 53 22.54 3.98 13.11
C ALA A 53 22.26 2.90 12.04
N THR A 54 21.35 3.14 11.08
CA THR A 54 21.01 2.16 10.06
C THR A 54 22.21 1.82 9.19
N ARG A 55 22.52 0.54 9.08
CA ARG A 55 23.50 -0.05 8.15
C ARG A 55 22.84 -0.94 7.11
N SER A 56 21.81 -1.68 7.52
CA SER A 56 21.05 -2.55 6.63
C SER A 56 19.55 -2.42 6.91
N ILE A 57 18.76 -2.92 5.97
CA ILE A 57 17.31 -2.93 6.04
C ILE A 57 16.82 -4.33 5.76
N ILE A 58 15.91 -4.82 6.59
CA ILE A 58 15.14 -6.04 6.34
C ILE A 58 13.82 -5.61 5.71
N ALA A 59 13.62 -5.93 4.44
CA ALA A 59 12.37 -5.79 3.74
C ALA A 59 11.53 -7.05 3.91
N LEU A 60 10.24 -6.91 4.16
CA LEU A 60 9.35 -8.02 4.49
C LEU A 60 8.06 -7.95 3.68
N VAL A 61 7.52 -9.14 3.38
CA VAL A 61 6.26 -9.36 2.68
C VAL A 61 5.30 -10.15 3.58
N ARG A 62 4.02 -9.75 3.56
CA ARG A 62 2.90 -10.52 4.10
C ARG A 62 1.79 -10.62 3.07
N VAL A 63 1.33 -11.83 2.78
CA VAL A 63 0.28 -12.12 1.80
C VAL A 63 -1.10 -11.82 2.38
N MET A 64 -1.98 -11.29 1.55
CA MET A 64 -3.38 -11.02 1.85
C MET A 64 -4.29 -12.03 1.14
N ASN A 65 -5.44 -12.32 1.74
CA ASN A 65 -6.45 -13.19 1.13
C ASN A 65 -7.07 -12.50 -0.10
N ARG A 66 -6.93 -13.14 -1.26
CA ARG A 66 -7.39 -12.60 -2.54
C ARG A 66 -8.90 -12.52 -2.64
N GLU A 67 -9.61 -13.49 -2.10
CA GLU A 67 -11.08 -13.50 -2.18
C GLU A 67 -11.68 -12.35 -1.38
N ASN A 68 -11.11 -12.03 -0.21
CA ASN A 68 -11.50 -10.84 0.54
C ASN A 68 -11.25 -9.56 -0.27
N LEU A 69 -10.07 -9.45 -0.91
CA LEU A 69 -9.72 -8.27 -1.73
C LEU A 69 -10.59 -8.14 -2.99
N ARG A 70 -11.03 -9.26 -3.57
CA ARG A 70 -11.87 -9.35 -4.77
C ARG A 70 -13.36 -9.24 -4.49
N SER A 71 -13.75 -9.23 -3.21
CA SER A 71 -15.17 -9.12 -2.84
C SER A 71 -15.84 -7.93 -3.51
N PRO A 72 -17.03 -8.11 -4.09
CA PRO A 72 -17.86 -6.98 -4.55
C PRO A 72 -18.24 -6.03 -3.42
N SER A 73 -18.25 -6.50 -2.17
CA SER A 73 -18.39 -5.65 -0.99
C SER A 73 -17.03 -5.01 -0.64
N ARG A 74 -17.06 -3.72 -0.32
CA ARG A 74 -15.88 -2.97 0.08
C ARG A 74 -15.32 -3.44 1.45
N TYR A 75 -16.21 -3.91 2.34
CA TYR A 75 -15.84 -4.17 3.73
C TYR A 75 -14.84 -5.32 3.89
N PRO A 76 -15.00 -6.51 3.28
CA PRO A 76 -14.02 -7.57 3.39
C PRO A 76 -12.62 -7.18 2.91
N ALA A 77 -12.53 -6.39 1.82
CA ALA A 77 -11.26 -5.94 1.28
C ALA A 77 -10.53 -4.95 2.21
N ASN A 78 -11.28 -4.06 2.89
CA ASN A 78 -10.72 -3.14 3.87
C ASN A 78 -10.30 -3.88 5.14
N ASP A 79 -11.15 -4.76 5.65
CA ASP A 79 -10.88 -5.57 6.84
C ASP A 79 -9.62 -6.41 6.65
N GLU A 80 -9.51 -7.14 5.54
CA GLU A 80 -8.31 -7.89 5.17
C GLU A 80 -7.06 -7.03 5.20
N SER A 81 -7.12 -5.85 4.56
CA SER A 81 -5.98 -4.94 4.49
C SER A 81 -5.54 -4.45 5.87
N HIS A 82 -6.47 -4.22 6.79
CA HIS A 82 -6.15 -3.73 8.14
C HIS A 82 -5.75 -4.85 9.09
N CYS A 83 -6.47 -5.96 9.09
CA CYS A 83 -6.16 -7.12 9.95
C CYS A 83 -4.77 -7.69 9.61
N VAL A 84 -4.48 -7.93 8.33
CA VAL A 84 -3.15 -8.37 7.90
C VAL A 84 -2.09 -7.30 8.23
N GLY A 85 -2.43 -6.02 8.12
CA GLY A 85 -1.53 -4.93 8.48
C GLY A 85 -1.16 -4.90 9.96
N ASP A 86 -2.12 -5.12 10.84
CA ASP A 86 -1.91 -5.17 12.29
C ASP A 86 -1.14 -6.43 12.70
N GLU A 87 -1.50 -7.58 12.11
CA GLU A 87 -0.75 -8.83 12.28
C GLU A 87 0.71 -8.65 11.85
N PHE A 88 0.93 -8.09 10.66
CA PHE A 88 2.28 -7.86 10.14
C PHE A 88 3.12 -6.92 11.01
N SER A 89 2.48 -5.93 11.61
CA SER A 89 3.16 -5.06 12.57
C SER A 89 3.60 -5.81 13.83
N ARG A 90 2.83 -6.80 14.28
CA ARG A 90 3.22 -7.70 15.39
C ARG A 90 4.36 -8.62 14.99
N ILE A 91 4.31 -9.21 13.78
CA ILE A 91 5.37 -10.04 13.20
C ILE A 91 6.69 -9.26 13.15
N CYS A 92 6.68 -8.04 12.61
CA CYS A 92 7.91 -7.22 12.54
C CYS A 92 8.52 -6.93 13.92
N ARG A 93 7.68 -6.69 14.93
CA ARG A 93 8.14 -6.50 16.32
C ARG A 93 8.67 -7.78 16.93
N ASP A 94 8.10 -8.93 16.58
CA ASP A 94 8.62 -10.24 17.03
C ASP A 94 9.98 -10.54 16.40
N ILE A 95 10.13 -10.31 15.09
CA ILE A 95 11.41 -10.41 14.40
C ILE A 95 12.46 -9.54 15.10
N LEU A 96 12.12 -8.25 15.34
CA LEU A 96 13.07 -7.34 15.99
C LEU A 96 13.46 -7.83 17.40
N ARG A 97 12.51 -8.36 18.20
CA ARG A 97 12.82 -8.95 19.51
C ARG A 97 13.78 -10.15 19.40
N ARG A 98 13.56 -11.04 18.43
CA ARG A 98 14.39 -12.23 18.21
C ARG A 98 15.82 -11.85 17.78
N ILE A 99 15.97 -10.88 16.86
CA ILE A 99 17.28 -10.42 16.43
C ILE A 99 18.02 -9.58 17.49
N ASN A 100 17.26 -8.88 18.37
CA ASN A 100 17.87 -8.15 19.49
C ASN A 100 18.64 -9.07 20.45
N VAL A 101 18.19 -10.31 20.61
CA VAL A 101 18.91 -11.32 21.42
C VAL A 101 20.29 -11.64 20.79
N GLN A 102 20.42 -11.47 19.48
CA GLN A 102 21.69 -11.64 18.75
C GLN A 102 22.57 -10.38 18.78
N GLY A 103 22.16 -9.32 19.48
CA GLY A 103 22.88 -8.04 19.55
C GLY A 103 22.54 -7.04 18.43
N ILE A 104 21.65 -7.38 17.50
CA ILE A 104 21.17 -6.48 16.46
C ILE A 104 20.12 -5.54 17.05
N ARG A 105 20.30 -4.23 16.86
CA ARG A 105 19.31 -3.22 17.26
C ARG A 105 18.65 -2.60 16.03
N GLY A 106 17.40 -2.17 16.17
CA GLY A 106 16.70 -1.59 15.02
C GLY A 106 15.37 -0.94 15.37
N VAL A 107 14.73 -0.45 14.32
CA VAL A 107 13.42 0.23 14.37
C VAL A 107 12.51 -0.39 13.31
N VAL A 108 11.29 -0.75 13.70
CA VAL A 108 10.23 -1.11 12.77
C VAL A 108 9.64 0.18 12.19
N VAL A 109 9.69 0.34 10.87
CA VAL A 109 9.17 1.53 10.20
C VAL A 109 7.64 1.54 10.22
N THR A 110 7.06 2.71 10.45
CA THR A 110 5.60 2.91 10.41
C THR A 110 5.08 2.80 8.98
N LYS A 111 3.97 2.08 8.80
CA LYS A 111 3.31 1.92 7.50
C LYS A 111 2.32 3.06 7.22
N ALA A 112 2.26 3.50 5.97
CA ALA A 112 1.28 4.40 5.38
C ALA A 112 1.03 5.72 6.14
N PHE A 113 0.55 5.66 7.36
CA PHE A 113 0.23 6.82 8.19
C PHE A 113 1.11 6.87 9.45
N PRO A 114 1.45 8.09 9.96
CA PRO A 114 1.04 9.39 9.43
C PRO A 114 1.78 9.78 8.14
N MET A 115 1.10 10.56 7.27
CA MET A 115 1.69 11.22 6.12
C MET A 115 1.89 12.69 6.43
N ASP A 116 3.08 13.22 6.17
CA ASP A 116 3.36 14.65 6.34
C ASP A 116 2.89 15.44 5.11
N MET A 117 1.62 15.81 5.11
CA MET A 117 1.00 16.55 4.01
C MET A 117 1.56 17.95 3.82
N SER A 118 2.28 18.51 4.79
CA SER A 118 2.96 19.80 4.62
C SER A 118 4.05 19.76 3.56
N ARG A 119 4.56 18.58 3.24
CA ARG A 119 5.57 18.35 2.20
C ARG A 119 5.00 18.19 0.80
N TRP A 120 3.67 18.11 0.66
CA TRP A 120 3.06 18.02 -0.68
C TRP A 120 3.34 19.29 -1.52
N PRO A 121 3.73 19.15 -2.81
CA PRO A 121 3.77 17.96 -3.67
C PRO A 121 5.03 17.09 -3.56
N GLY A 122 5.89 17.28 -2.58
CA GLY A 122 7.08 16.46 -2.34
C GLY A 122 6.79 15.11 -1.69
N LYS A 123 7.84 14.51 -1.12
CA LYS A 123 7.77 13.21 -0.46
C LYS A 123 7.10 13.33 0.91
N ILE A 124 5.91 12.77 1.06
CA ILE A 124 5.06 12.85 2.25
C ILE A 124 5.29 11.72 3.27
N TRP A 125 6.16 10.75 2.96
CA TRP A 125 6.61 9.68 3.86
C TRP A 125 8.08 9.87 4.21
N ASP A 126 8.47 9.45 5.39
CA ASP A 126 9.89 9.41 5.75
C ASP A 126 10.60 8.27 5.01
N VAL A 127 9.97 7.09 4.94
CA VAL A 127 10.54 5.89 4.32
C VAL A 127 9.53 5.23 3.39
N SER A 128 9.96 4.85 2.19
CA SER A 128 9.14 4.12 1.23
C SER A 128 9.40 2.62 1.29
N HIS A 129 8.48 1.86 1.88
CA HIS A 129 8.55 0.40 1.85
C HIS A 129 8.57 -0.18 0.43
N LYS A 130 7.97 0.52 -0.55
CA LYS A 130 7.97 0.07 -1.96
C LYS A 130 9.36 0.14 -2.57
N THR A 131 10.07 1.25 -2.36
CA THR A 131 11.44 1.42 -2.85
C THR A 131 12.38 0.40 -2.21
N ILE A 132 12.24 0.18 -0.90
CA ILE A 132 13.01 -0.83 -0.17
C ILE A 132 12.73 -2.24 -0.69
N ALA A 133 11.47 -2.61 -0.88
CA ALA A 133 11.09 -3.93 -1.39
C ALA A 133 11.62 -4.19 -2.81
N VAL A 134 11.61 -3.16 -3.68
CA VAL A 134 12.21 -3.27 -5.02
C VAL A 134 13.72 -3.43 -4.93
N ALA A 135 14.39 -2.65 -4.08
CA ALA A 135 15.84 -2.75 -3.87
C ALA A 135 16.23 -4.12 -3.30
N ALA A 136 15.36 -4.74 -2.49
CA ALA A 136 15.53 -6.06 -1.90
C ALA A 136 15.15 -7.22 -2.83
N GLY A 137 14.79 -6.96 -4.10
CA GLY A 137 14.39 -8.02 -5.03
C GLY A 137 13.05 -8.69 -4.74
N LEU A 138 12.23 -8.15 -3.84
CA LEU A 138 10.92 -8.71 -3.47
C LEU A 138 9.82 -8.40 -4.50
N GLY A 139 10.14 -7.67 -5.55
CA GLY A 139 9.20 -7.35 -6.62
C GLY A 139 9.63 -6.14 -7.43
N HIS A 140 8.72 -5.69 -8.30
CA HIS A 140 8.91 -4.50 -9.12
C HIS A 140 7.64 -3.65 -9.13
N LEU A 141 7.77 -2.34 -9.34
CA LEU A 141 6.59 -1.48 -9.45
C LEU A 141 5.81 -1.79 -10.73
N GLY A 142 4.54 -2.17 -10.55
CA GLY A 142 3.59 -2.27 -11.65
C GLY A 142 3.05 -0.90 -12.08
N ILE A 143 2.30 -0.86 -13.20
CA ILE A 143 1.65 0.36 -13.70
C ILE A 143 0.67 0.99 -12.70
N ASN A 144 0.14 0.20 -11.77
CA ASN A 144 -0.72 0.66 -10.67
C ASN A 144 0.05 1.25 -9.47
N ARG A 145 1.37 1.39 -9.57
CA ARG A 145 2.27 1.91 -8.51
C ARG A 145 2.27 1.06 -7.23
N LEU A 146 1.86 -0.20 -7.33
CA LEU A 146 2.03 -1.21 -6.27
C LEU A 146 3.20 -2.11 -6.63
N VAL A 147 3.88 -2.66 -5.62
CA VAL A 147 4.89 -3.69 -5.85
C VAL A 147 4.20 -4.98 -6.28
N ILE A 148 4.69 -5.56 -7.36
CA ILE A 148 4.26 -6.86 -7.87
C ILE A 148 5.32 -7.89 -7.46
N HIS A 149 4.97 -8.74 -6.53
CA HIS A 149 5.80 -9.86 -6.10
C HIS A 149 5.75 -10.99 -7.13
N PRO A 150 6.88 -11.64 -7.47
CA PRO A 150 6.89 -12.69 -8.48
C PRO A 150 5.87 -13.79 -8.23
N GLN A 151 5.76 -14.29 -7.02
CA GLN A 151 4.83 -15.37 -6.63
C GLN A 151 3.41 -14.83 -6.37
N HIS A 152 3.27 -13.80 -5.54
CA HIS A 152 1.98 -13.40 -4.96
C HIS A 152 1.33 -12.19 -5.64
N GLY A 153 1.97 -11.62 -6.68
CA GLY A 153 1.46 -10.40 -7.32
C GLY A 153 1.44 -9.21 -6.38
N ASN A 154 0.40 -8.37 -6.48
CA ASN A 154 0.26 -7.21 -5.59
C ASN A 154 -0.68 -7.46 -4.38
N HIS A 155 -1.09 -8.72 -4.15
CA HIS A 155 -1.90 -9.10 -3.00
C HIS A 155 -1.05 -9.28 -1.74
N ILE A 156 -0.17 -8.33 -1.51
CA ILE A 156 0.81 -8.32 -0.44
C ILE A 156 0.79 -7.01 0.34
N GLN A 157 1.24 -7.09 1.58
CA GLN A 157 1.66 -5.95 2.36
C GLN A 157 3.18 -5.93 2.51
N LEU A 158 3.75 -4.75 2.60
CA LEU A 158 5.17 -4.52 2.76
C LEU A 158 5.45 -3.89 4.12
N ASN A 159 6.56 -4.27 4.74
CA ASN A 159 7.10 -3.61 5.91
C ASN A 159 8.63 -3.62 5.86
N SER A 160 9.27 -2.81 6.70
CA SER A 160 10.73 -2.71 6.75
C SER A 160 11.19 -2.54 8.19
N ILE A 161 12.33 -3.16 8.51
CA ILE A 161 13.02 -3.00 9.78
C ILE A 161 14.41 -2.42 9.47
N LEU A 162 14.71 -1.26 10.02
CA LEU A 162 16.01 -0.60 9.92
C LEU A 162 16.90 -1.16 11.03
N ILE A 163 18.11 -1.61 10.72
CA ILE A 163 19.01 -2.23 11.69
C ILE A 163 20.41 -1.66 11.66
N ASN A 164 21.11 -1.73 12.79
CA ASN A 164 22.50 -1.26 12.97
C ASN A 164 23.59 -2.29 12.65
N ALA A 165 23.24 -3.34 11.93
CA ALA A 165 24.12 -4.44 11.62
C ALA A 165 24.29 -4.61 10.11
N GLU A 166 25.39 -5.24 9.69
CA GLU A 166 25.66 -5.64 8.31
C GLU A 166 25.44 -7.13 8.14
N PHE A 167 24.99 -7.52 6.95
CA PHE A 167 24.83 -8.91 6.54
C PHE A 167 26.00 -9.39 5.71
N ASP A 168 26.22 -10.69 5.71
CA ASP A 168 27.22 -11.36 4.86
C ASP A 168 26.79 -11.33 3.37
N GLN A 169 25.49 -11.27 3.08
CA GLN A 169 24.92 -11.17 1.75
C GLN A 169 23.76 -10.19 1.70
N TYR A 170 23.59 -9.52 0.55
CA TYR A 170 22.49 -8.63 0.24
C TYR A 170 21.79 -9.05 -1.04
N ASP A 171 20.48 -8.94 -1.01
CA ASP A 171 19.66 -9.20 -2.18
C ASP A 171 19.78 -8.06 -3.21
N GLN A 172 19.46 -8.37 -4.47
CA GLN A 172 19.55 -7.42 -5.57
C GLN A 172 18.17 -7.23 -6.21
N PRO A 173 17.90 -6.07 -6.81
CA PRO A 173 16.67 -5.85 -7.54
C PRO A 173 16.45 -6.92 -8.62
N LEU A 174 15.17 -7.24 -8.86
CA LEU A 174 14.81 -8.16 -9.94
C LEU A 174 15.24 -7.61 -11.31
N THR A 175 15.73 -8.49 -12.15
CA THR A 175 16.12 -8.16 -13.54
C THR A 175 14.91 -8.06 -14.49
N HIS A 176 13.74 -8.53 -14.07
CA HIS A 176 12.49 -8.48 -14.85
C HIS A 176 11.34 -7.93 -14.00
N ASN A 177 10.37 -7.32 -14.68
CA ASN A 177 9.16 -6.83 -14.02
C ASN A 177 8.07 -7.89 -14.10
N PRO A 178 7.54 -8.40 -12.97
CA PRO A 178 6.45 -9.37 -12.96
C PRO A 178 5.10 -8.79 -13.44
N CYS A 179 4.98 -7.48 -13.63
CA CYS A 179 3.76 -6.84 -14.15
C CYS A 179 3.47 -7.32 -15.57
N LEU A 180 2.27 -7.85 -15.79
CA LEU A 180 1.83 -8.32 -17.12
C LEU A 180 1.43 -7.19 -18.06
N GLU A 181 1.47 -5.94 -17.62
CA GLU A 181 1.04 -4.73 -18.38
C GLU A 181 -0.35 -4.85 -19.03
N CYS A 182 -1.20 -5.69 -18.46
CA CYS A 182 -2.52 -6.05 -19.01
C CYS A 182 -3.53 -4.89 -19.01
N GLY A 183 -3.26 -3.79 -18.29
CA GLY A 183 -4.09 -2.60 -18.23
C GLY A 183 -5.39 -2.72 -17.43
N LEU A 184 -5.68 -3.86 -16.78
CA LEU A 184 -6.91 -4.05 -16.00
C LEU A 184 -7.03 -3.04 -14.85
N CYS A 185 -5.93 -2.74 -14.16
CA CYS A 185 -5.91 -1.77 -13.07
C CYS A 185 -6.22 -0.34 -13.55
N ALA A 186 -5.78 0.04 -14.74
CA ALA A 186 -6.15 1.32 -15.36
C ALA A 186 -7.62 1.34 -15.79
N GLY A 187 -8.09 0.24 -16.41
CA GLY A 187 -9.47 0.12 -16.90
C GLY A 187 -10.54 0.01 -15.81
N ILE A 188 -10.19 -0.41 -14.60
CA ILE A 188 -11.11 -0.51 -13.46
C ILE A 188 -11.09 0.73 -12.56
N CYS A 189 -10.06 1.57 -12.63
CA CYS A 189 -9.90 2.72 -11.74
C CYS A 189 -11.08 3.68 -11.88
N PRO A 190 -11.91 3.88 -10.85
CA PRO A 190 -13.15 4.65 -11.00
C PRO A 190 -12.92 6.14 -11.22
N VAL A 191 -11.71 6.63 -10.92
CA VAL A 191 -11.30 8.03 -11.08
C VAL A 191 -10.22 8.22 -12.15
N GLY A 192 -9.85 7.16 -12.88
CA GLY A 192 -8.84 7.22 -13.94
C GLY A 192 -7.45 7.66 -13.48
N ALA A 193 -7.11 7.44 -12.20
CA ALA A 193 -5.84 7.85 -11.63
C ALA A 193 -4.64 7.07 -12.18
N ILE A 194 -4.87 5.91 -12.81
CA ILE A 194 -3.83 5.04 -13.37
C ILE A 194 -3.94 5.08 -14.87
N SER A 195 -2.87 5.44 -15.57
CA SER A 195 -2.76 5.38 -17.02
C SER A 195 -2.04 4.09 -17.47
N LYS A 196 -2.30 3.65 -18.70
CA LYS A 196 -1.66 2.44 -19.24
C LYS A 196 -0.14 2.59 -19.44
N ASP A 197 0.32 3.81 -19.63
CA ASP A 197 1.74 4.17 -19.73
C ASP A 197 2.46 4.28 -18.36
N GLY A 198 1.74 4.00 -17.25
CA GLY A 198 2.27 4.06 -15.90
C GLY A 198 2.22 5.44 -15.24
N ALA A 199 1.65 6.46 -15.90
CA ALA A 199 1.39 7.74 -15.25
C ALA A 199 0.33 7.58 -14.16
N PHE A 200 0.50 8.33 -13.05
CA PHE A 200 -0.33 8.19 -11.86
C PHE A 200 -0.74 9.54 -11.29
N ASP A 201 -2.04 9.78 -11.24
CA ASP A 201 -2.62 10.94 -10.56
C ASP A 201 -2.88 10.62 -9.09
N PHE A 202 -1.93 11.01 -8.23
CA PHE A 202 -2.03 10.80 -6.79
C PHE A 202 -3.24 11.53 -6.19
N MET A 203 -3.55 12.76 -6.62
CA MET A 203 -4.65 13.53 -6.04
C MET A 203 -6.01 12.94 -6.40
N ALA A 204 -6.22 12.51 -7.63
CA ALA A 204 -7.45 11.81 -8.01
C ALA A 204 -7.62 10.51 -7.22
N CYS A 205 -6.55 9.72 -7.08
CA CYS A 205 -6.56 8.51 -6.26
C CYS A 205 -6.88 8.81 -4.80
N SER A 206 -6.18 9.78 -4.20
CA SER A 206 -6.32 10.10 -2.78
C SER A 206 -7.68 10.69 -2.44
N THR A 207 -8.23 11.57 -3.28
CA THR A 207 -9.56 12.15 -3.11
C THR A 207 -10.64 11.08 -2.98
N HIS A 208 -10.56 10.02 -3.79
CA HIS A 208 -11.51 8.92 -3.72
C HIS A 208 -11.14 7.87 -2.66
N SER A 209 -9.88 7.42 -2.64
CA SER A 209 -9.45 6.32 -1.79
C SER A 209 -9.48 6.67 -0.30
N TYR A 210 -9.09 7.91 0.03
CA TYR A 210 -9.07 8.39 1.43
C TYR A 210 -10.25 9.29 1.78
N ARG A 211 -11.38 9.18 1.04
CA ARG A 211 -12.57 10.00 1.31
C ARG A 211 -13.10 9.83 2.73
N TYR A 212 -13.10 8.62 3.24
CA TYR A 212 -13.55 8.33 4.61
C TYR A 212 -12.42 8.36 5.63
N ASN A 213 -11.34 9.07 5.33
CA ASN A 213 -10.18 9.31 6.17
C ASN A 213 -9.84 10.81 6.09
N MET A 214 -8.57 11.16 5.91
CA MET A 214 -8.11 12.55 5.97
C MET A 214 -8.78 13.48 4.95
N MET A 215 -9.04 13.01 3.70
CA MET A 215 -9.60 13.86 2.64
C MET A 215 -11.05 14.27 2.92
N GLY A 216 -11.87 13.35 3.43
CA GLY A 216 -13.25 13.65 3.73
C GLY A 216 -13.47 14.27 5.10
N PHE A 217 -12.58 13.98 6.06
CA PHE A 217 -12.70 14.53 7.40
C PHE A 217 -12.48 16.05 7.43
N GLN A 218 -11.49 16.53 6.67
CA GLN A 218 -11.27 17.97 6.53
C GLN A 218 -12.44 18.68 5.84
N ASP A 219 -12.92 18.10 4.73
CA ASP A 219 -14.09 18.64 4.02
C ASP A 219 -15.36 18.66 4.90
N TRP A 220 -15.53 17.65 5.77
CA TRP A 220 -16.59 17.61 6.76
C TRP A 220 -16.48 18.73 7.79
N ILE A 221 -15.30 18.96 8.38
CA ILE A 221 -15.07 20.06 9.32
C ILE A 221 -15.35 21.39 8.65
N ASP A 222 -14.85 21.61 7.44
CA ASP A 222 -15.09 22.82 6.67
C ASP A 222 -16.61 23.05 6.42
N ALA A 223 -17.35 21.98 6.16
CA ALA A 223 -18.80 22.06 6.01
C ALA A 223 -19.51 22.45 7.30
N VAL A 224 -19.13 21.86 8.43
CA VAL A 224 -19.70 22.17 9.76
C VAL A 224 -19.46 23.64 10.12
N ILE A 225 -18.23 24.14 9.90
CA ILE A 225 -17.84 25.51 10.29
C ILE A 225 -18.49 26.57 9.37
N SER A 226 -18.62 26.28 8.06
CA SER A 226 -19.09 27.25 7.07
C SER A 226 -20.58 27.21 6.79
N SER A 227 -21.33 26.26 7.36
CA SER A 227 -22.79 26.19 7.17
C SER A 227 -23.52 27.16 8.10
N SER A 228 -24.46 27.91 7.55
CA SER A 228 -25.28 28.89 8.31
C SER A 228 -26.26 28.21 9.29
N ASP A 229 -26.70 27.02 8.93
CA ASP A 229 -27.69 26.24 9.67
C ASP A 229 -27.64 24.76 9.29
N MET A 230 -28.51 23.97 9.91
CA MET A 230 -28.58 22.51 9.70
C MET A 230 -29.02 22.14 8.28
N ALA A 231 -29.86 22.94 7.63
CA ALA A 231 -30.28 22.66 6.27
C ALA A 231 -29.15 22.87 5.27
N ALA A 232 -28.36 23.94 5.42
CA ALA A 232 -27.18 24.20 4.64
C ALA A 232 -26.11 23.12 4.83
N TYR A 233 -25.92 22.64 6.07
CA TYR A 233 -25.03 21.53 6.36
C TYR A 233 -25.48 20.24 5.65
N ARG A 234 -26.76 19.85 5.77
CA ARG A 234 -27.30 18.63 5.16
C ARG A 234 -27.33 18.67 3.63
N ALA A 235 -27.36 19.86 3.03
CA ALA A 235 -27.21 20.02 1.60
C ALA A 235 -25.80 19.61 1.09
N ARG A 236 -24.77 19.78 1.93
CA ARG A 236 -23.38 19.39 1.62
C ARG A 236 -23.05 17.97 2.07
N PHE A 237 -23.45 17.60 3.30
CA PHE A 237 -23.20 16.31 3.89
C PHE A 237 -24.49 15.62 4.32
N GLN A 238 -24.80 14.52 3.66
CA GLN A 238 -25.91 13.67 4.05
C GLN A 238 -25.57 12.88 5.31
N ASP A 239 -26.59 12.54 6.10
CA ASP A 239 -26.40 11.76 7.35
C ASP A 239 -25.65 10.46 7.13
N ARG A 240 -25.86 9.77 5.99
CA ARG A 240 -25.13 8.55 5.65
C ARG A 240 -23.63 8.77 5.40
N GLU A 241 -23.23 9.95 4.87
CA GLU A 241 -21.81 10.27 4.69
C GLU A 241 -21.13 10.56 6.02
N THR A 242 -21.81 11.32 6.89
CA THR A 242 -21.35 11.56 8.25
C THR A 242 -21.18 10.24 9.00
N ALA A 243 -22.17 9.33 8.89
CA ALA A 243 -22.09 7.99 9.48
C ALA A 243 -20.92 7.17 8.90
N ALA A 244 -20.68 7.25 7.58
CA ALA A 244 -19.57 6.55 6.93
C ALA A 244 -18.20 7.09 7.39
N LEU A 245 -18.06 8.41 7.56
CA LEU A 245 -16.84 9.02 8.13
C LEU A 245 -16.56 8.52 9.55
N TRP A 246 -17.58 8.53 10.42
CA TRP A 246 -17.46 8.02 11.78
C TRP A 246 -17.07 6.55 11.84
N GLN A 247 -17.75 5.70 11.03
CA GLN A 247 -17.42 4.27 10.96
C GLN A 247 -15.99 4.04 10.45
N SER A 248 -15.55 4.82 9.47
CA SER A 248 -14.17 4.74 8.98
C SER A 248 -13.13 5.09 10.02
N LEU A 249 -13.37 6.10 10.86
CA LEU A 249 -12.48 6.45 11.97
C LEU A 249 -12.37 5.30 12.98
N MET A 250 -13.48 4.59 13.25
CA MET A 250 -13.51 3.48 14.21
C MET A 250 -13.02 2.18 13.59
N PHE A 251 -13.39 1.87 12.35
CA PHE A 251 -13.20 0.57 11.70
C PHE A 251 -12.33 0.63 10.46
N ARG A 252 -11.71 1.77 10.18
CA ARG A 252 -10.71 1.95 9.11
C ARG A 252 -11.20 1.53 7.71
N ILE A 253 -12.40 1.95 7.30
CA ILE A 253 -12.97 1.66 5.98
C ILE A 253 -12.53 2.74 5.00
N ASP A 254 -11.26 2.78 4.62
CA ASP A 254 -10.62 3.93 3.99
C ASP A 254 -10.03 3.68 2.59
N ARG A 255 -10.10 2.46 2.04
CA ARG A 255 -9.43 2.12 0.77
C ARG A 255 -10.41 1.67 -0.30
N CYS A 256 -10.16 2.08 -1.55
CA CYS A 256 -10.98 1.65 -2.68
C CYS A 256 -10.61 0.27 -3.23
N GLY A 257 -9.33 -0.13 -3.23
CA GLY A 257 -8.83 -1.48 -3.51
C GLY A 257 -8.94 -2.01 -4.94
N TYR A 258 -9.60 -1.34 -5.87
CA TYR A 258 -9.89 -1.86 -7.22
C TYR A 258 -8.68 -2.35 -7.99
N CYS A 259 -7.62 -1.53 -8.05
CA CYS A 259 -6.42 -1.85 -8.83
C CYS A 259 -5.64 -3.04 -8.25
N MET A 260 -5.79 -3.30 -6.96
CA MET A 260 -5.23 -4.48 -6.30
C MET A 260 -6.08 -5.71 -6.63
N ALA A 261 -7.39 -5.62 -6.43
CA ALA A 261 -8.33 -6.73 -6.60
C ALA A 261 -8.29 -7.37 -7.99
N VAL A 262 -8.16 -6.57 -9.06
CA VAL A 262 -8.17 -7.07 -10.44
C VAL A 262 -6.81 -7.49 -10.99
N CYS A 263 -5.73 -7.32 -10.23
CA CYS A 263 -4.40 -7.64 -10.74
C CYS A 263 -4.21 -9.14 -10.91
N PRO A 264 -3.88 -9.63 -12.12
CA PRO A 264 -3.63 -11.03 -12.37
C PRO A 264 -2.15 -11.41 -12.28
N ALA A 265 -1.28 -10.51 -11.89
CA ALA A 265 0.16 -10.77 -11.81
C ALA A 265 0.50 -11.65 -10.60
N GLY A 266 1.62 -12.36 -10.69
CA GLY A 266 2.09 -13.35 -9.73
C GLY A 266 1.82 -14.79 -10.18
N GLU A 267 2.77 -15.68 -9.93
CA GLU A 267 2.70 -17.10 -10.35
C GLU A 267 1.40 -17.78 -9.87
N ASP A 268 0.96 -17.45 -8.64
CA ASP A 268 -0.26 -18.01 -8.05
C ASP A 268 -1.56 -17.61 -8.79
N VAL A 269 -1.53 -16.60 -9.66
CA VAL A 269 -2.74 -16.00 -10.24
C VAL A 269 -2.69 -15.96 -11.75
N LYS A 270 -1.50 -15.76 -12.34
CA LYS A 270 -1.37 -15.49 -13.78
C LYS A 270 -1.93 -16.59 -14.67
N GLY A 271 -1.89 -17.85 -14.18
CA GLY A 271 -2.41 -19.01 -14.90
C GLY A 271 -3.89 -18.88 -15.24
N ASP A 272 -4.70 -18.47 -14.28
CA ASP A 272 -6.15 -18.29 -14.45
C ASP A 272 -6.45 -17.21 -15.50
N TYR A 273 -5.72 -16.10 -15.45
CA TYR A 273 -5.89 -15.00 -16.40
C TYR A 273 -5.41 -15.35 -17.79
N LEU A 274 -4.24 -15.98 -17.92
CA LEU A 274 -3.66 -16.33 -19.22
C LEU A 274 -4.44 -17.48 -19.87
N GLY A 275 -4.93 -18.41 -19.09
CA GLY A 275 -5.73 -19.55 -19.55
C GLY A 275 -7.10 -19.12 -20.10
N ASN A 276 -7.79 -18.20 -19.44
CA ASN A 276 -9.09 -17.70 -19.91
C ASN A 276 -9.39 -16.27 -19.46
N LYS A 277 -8.94 -15.30 -20.23
CA LYS A 277 -9.17 -13.86 -19.97
C LYS A 277 -10.65 -13.49 -19.88
N LYS A 278 -11.53 -14.15 -20.64
CA LYS A 278 -12.98 -13.89 -20.62
C LYS A 278 -13.59 -14.32 -19.29
N THR A 279 -13.27 -15.51 -18.82
CA THR A 279 -13.72 -16.02 -17.52
C THR A 279 -13.20 -15.14 -16.40
N TYR A 280 -11.91 -14.81 -16.41
CA TYR A 280 -11.31 -13.89 -15.43
C TYR A 280 -12.04 -12.54 -15.38
N TYR A 281 -12.33 -11.96 -16.55
CA TYR A 281 -13.11 -10.73 -16.63
C TYR A 281 -14.51 -10.87 -16.01
N GLN A 282 -15.23 -11.94 -16.35
CA GLN A 282 -16.60 -12.15 -15.86
C GLN A 282 -16.65 -12.37 -14.35
N GLN A 283 -15.69 -13.11 -13.81
CA GLN A 283 -15.71 -13.52 -12.40
C GLN A 283 -15.09 -12.47 -11.46
N ILE A 284 -14.06 -11.75 -11.91
CA ILE A 284 -13.29 -10.83 -11.06
C ILE A 284 -13.55 -9.37 -11.44
N VAL A 285 -13.40 -9.00 -12.72
CA VAL A 285 -13.43 -7.58 -13.11
C VAL A 285 -14.84 -7.02 -13.16
N LYS A 286 -15.77 -7.77 -13.77
CA LYS A 286 -17.16 -7.32 -13.97
C LYS A 286 -17.89 -7.03 -12.66
N PRO A 287 -17.90 -7.92 -11.64
CA PRO A 287 -18.57 -7.63 -10.37
C PRO A 287 -18.04 -6.36 -9.68
N LEU A 288 -16.73 -6.13 -9.72
CA LEU A 288 -16.12 -4.93 -9.18
C LEU A 288 -16.48 -3.68 -9.97
N LYS A 289 -16.52 -3.77 -11.32
CA LYS A 289 -16.91 -2.65 -12.18
C LYS A 289 -18.37 -2.24 -11.94
N GLU A 290 -19.26 -3.22 -11.72
CA GLU A 290 -20.68 -3.03 -11.49
C GLU A 290 -21.02 -2.70 -10.03
N ARG A 291 -20.07 -2.78 -9.11
CA ARG A 291 -20.27 -2.42 -7.70
C ARG A 291 -20.83 -0.99 -7.59
N GLN A 292 -22.01 -0.87 -6.97
CA GLN A 292 -22.64 0.42 -6.72
C GLN A 292 -22.04 1.06 -5.49
N GLU A 293 -21.40 2.21 -5.69
CA GLU A 293 -20.85 3.01 -4.60
C GLU A 293 -20.64 4.45 -5.03
N PRO A 294 -20.60 5.42 -4.09
CA PRO A 294 -20.21 6.78 -4.40
C PRO A 294 -18.71 6.85 -4.79
N VAL A 295 -18.43 7.63 -5.84
CA VAL A 295 -17.08 7.95 -6.31
C VAL A 295 -16.85 9.44 -6.15
N TYR A 296 -15.84 9.80 -5.39
CA TYR A 296 -15.53 11.18 -5.04
C TYR A 296 -14.45 11.74 -5.94
N VAL A 297 -14.71 12.88 -6.54
CA VAL A 297 -13.85 13.54 -7.53
C VAL A 297 -13.86 15.05 -7.33
N VAL A 298 -12.77 15.70 -7.71
CA VAL A 298 -12.72 17.17 -7.73
C VAL A 298 -13.56 17.69 -8.89
N THR A 299 -14.37 18.69 -8.64
CA THR A 299 -15.23 19.36 -9.64
C THR A 299 -14.41 19.87 -10.83
N GLY A 300 -14.86 19.58 -12.05
CA GLY A 300 -14.20 20.00 -13.30
C GLY A 300 -12.92 19.24 -13.64
N SER A 301 -12.54 18.21 -12.86
CA SER A 301 -11.34 17.43 -13.09
C SER A 301 -11.55 16.33 -14.15
N ARG A 302 -10.44 15.85 -14.75
CA ARG A 302 -10.44 14.64 -15.58
C ARG A 302 -11.02 13.43 -14.84
N ALA A 303 -10.82 13.35 -13.53
CA ALA A 303 -11.36 12.26 -12.71
C ALA A 303 -12.90 12.26 -12.71
N GLU A 304 -13.54 13.42 -12.72
CA GLU A 304 -15.00 13.55 -12.86
C GLU A 304 -15.48 13.02 -14.20
N GLU A 305 -14.83 13.40 -15.30
CA GLU A 305 -15.18 12.91 -16.64
C GLU A 305 -15.10 11.39 -16.73
N VAL A 306 -14.03 10.78 -16.16
CA VAL A 306 -13.86 9.33 -16.14
C VAL A 306 -14.93 8.66 -15.29
N ALA A 307 -15.20 9.17 -14.10
CA ALA A 307 -16.18 8.59 -13.17
C ALA A 307 -17.60 8.60 -13.77
N ARG A 308 -18.01 9.68 -14.44
CA ARG A 308 -19.32 9.81 -15.09
C ARG A 308 -19.56 8.81 -16.23
N ARG A 309 -18.51 8.22 -16.81
CA ARG A 309 -18.65 7.19 -17.86
C ARG A 309 -19.10 5.82 -17.31
N ASN A 310 -19.03 5.61 -16.00
CA ASN A 310 -19.47 4.36 -15.39
C ASN A 310 -20.88 4.52 -14.80
N PRO A 311 -21.93 3.91 -15.41
CA PRO A 311 -23.30 4.06 -14.97
C PRO A 311 -23.60 3.45 -13.59
N HIS A 312 -22.72 2.60 -13.08
CA HIS A 312 -22.85 1.96 -11.77
C HIS A 312 -22.28 2.79 -10.62
N LYS A 313 -21.69 3.95 -10.92
CA LYS A 313 -21.06 4.82 -9.91
C LYS A 313 -21.89 6.08 -9.68
N GLU A 314 -22.14 6.38 -8.42
CA GLU A 314 -22.74 7.64 -8.00
C GLU A 314 -21.63 8.69 -7.87
N VAL A 315 -21.47 9.57 -8.86
CA VAL A 315 -20.39 10.57 -8.85
C VAL A 315 -20.73 11.71 -7.89
N ARG A 316 -19.83 11.96 -6.96
CA ARG A 316 -19.91 13.05 -5.98
C ARG A 316 -18.73 13.98 -6.14
N CYS A 317 -19.04 15.24 -6.45
CA CYS A 317 -18.03 16.28 -6.59
C CYS A 317 -17.69 16.86 -5.23
N VAL A 318 -16.38 17.04 -4.99
CA VAL A 318 -15.83 17.63 -3.77
C VAL A 318 -14.89 18.77 -4.11
N GLN A 319 -14.57 19.61 -3.12
CA GLN A 319 -13.57 20.65 -3.30
C GLN A 319 -12.14 20.03 -3.35
N PRO A 320 -11.21 20.68 -4.05
CA PRO A 320 -9.83 20.26 -4.03
C PRO A 320 -9.28 20.26 -2.60
N PHE A 321 -8.55 19.22 -2.24
CA PHE A 321 -7.79 19.22 -1.00
C PHE A 321 -6.75 20.35 -1.05
N SER A 322 -6.88 21.34 -0.18
CA SER A 322 -5.91 22.42 -0.06
C SER A 322 -5.13 22.25 1.24
N VAL A 323 -3.82 22.03 1.11
CA VAL A 323 -2.92 22.25 2.23
C VAL A 323 -2.84 23.76 2.41
N ARG A 324 -3.65 24.33 3.30
CA ARG A 324 -3.51 25.74 3.65
C ARG A 324 -2.16 25.92 4.33
N ARG A 325 -1.29 26.72 3.73
CA ARG A 325 0.00 27.13 4.31
C ARG A 325 -0.23 28.13 5.43
#